data_bd7d031a8fb19b00fae52903e850a551
#
_entry.id   bd7d031a8fb19b00fae52903e850a551
#
_cell.length_a   1.000
_cell.length_b   1.000
_cell.length_c   1.000
_cell.angle_alpha   90.00
_cell.angle_beta   90.00
_cell.angle_gamma   90.00
#
_symmetry.space_group_name_H-M   'P 1'
#
loop_
_entity.id
_entity.type
_entity.pdbx_description
1 polymer ?
#
loop_
_entity_poly.entity_id
_entity_poly.type
_entity_poly.pdbx_seq_one_letter_code
_entity_poly.pdbx_strand_id
1 'polypeptide(L)'
;MSEELNPGDRGDLVSVITSTLTRLGYLKAPLDFYDESVEVAIRAFQQERGLTASGIANAMTIRALDEARWKLGDRTLQLIQGAPLMRGDDVATLQSRLVDMGFDCGRVDGIFGARTEAAIKEFQRSAGVVVDGLCGPATVMALMRLMRTVSGGAPSALRDQVKREKRGPVLADKVIVLDPSWGGTTVGREANGVNESDIVFDVAQRIEGRLIALGVSVYLTRNTERSPLEPERIAFANSVNADLVISLHVDSYKNDRAQGVATYFYGSDQHGIHSIVGERFATLVQREICARTDLTNLRTHAKTWDMLRLTKAPTVRTDLGYISNPHDADRLRDPQFRDLIAEAYVIAIQRLYLSAEDDAKTGTLRIEDLRRAGIRR
;
A
#
# COMPACT_ATOMS: atom_id res chain seq x y z
N MET A 1 9.76 -21.85 -6.78
CA MET A 1 8.35 -22.11 -7.15
C MET A 1 7.52 -21.49 -6.04
N SER A 2 6.70 -20.50 -6.30
CA SER A 2 5.79 -19.95 -5.30
C SER A 2 4.72 -21.03 -5.04
N GLU A 3 4.66 -21.54 -3.83
CA GLU A 3 3.59 -22.45 -3.41
C GLU A 3 2.28 -21.66 -3.44
N GLU A 4 1.46 -21.98 -4.41
CA GLU A 4 0.10 -21.47 -4.55
C GLU A 4 -0.86 -22.63 -4.38
N LEU A 5 -1.88 -22.47 -3.53
CA LEU A 5 -2.90 -23.50 -3.30
C LEU A 5 -4.21 -23.08 -3.95
N ASN A 6 -4.77 -24.00 -4.70
CA ASN A 6 -5.98 -23.83 -5.49
C ASN A 6 -7.08 -24.78 -5.00
N PRO A 7 -8.36 -24.48 -5.26
CA PRO A 7 -9.45 -25.43 -5.04
C PRO A 7 -9.14 -26.78 -5.70
N GLY A 8 -9.26 -27.85 -4.93
CA GLY A 8 -8.91 -29.22 -5.34
C GLY A 8 -7.60 -29.75 -4.78
N ASP A 9 -6.72 -28.88 -4.26
CA ASP A 9 -5.44 -29.29 -3.69
C ASP A 9 -5.60 -30.04 -2.35
N ARG A 10 -4.62 -30.90 -2.03
CA ARG A 10 -4.53 -31.68 -0.78
C ARG A 10 -3.10 -31.65 -0.26
N GLY A 11 -2.97 -31.90 1.05
CA GLY A 11 -1.68 -32.09 1.69
C GLY A 11 -1.45 -31.25 2.95
N ASP A 12 -0.24 -31.33 3.47
CA ASP A 12 0.13 -30.71 4.75
C ASP A 12 -0.06 -29.21 4.75
N LEU A 13 0.25 -28.54 3.64
CA LEU A 13 0.10 -27.08 3.54
C LEU A 13 -1.37 -26.67 3.59
N VAL A 14 -2.29 -27.45 2.98
CA VAL A 14 -3.73 -27.23 3.10
C VAL A 14 -4.16 -27.37 4.56
N SER A 15 -3.69 -28.41 5.24
CA SER A 15 -3.99 -28.64 6.68
C SER A 15 -3.48 -27.49 7.55
N VAL A 16 -2.31 -26.93 7.27
CA VAL A 16 -1.73 -25.79 7.99
C VAL A 16 -2.58 -24.54 7.83
N ILE A 17 -2.95 -24.19 6.59
CA ILE A 17 -3.75 -22.96 6.35
C ILE A 17 -5.18 -23.11 6.89
N THR A 18 -5.80 -24.29 6.75
CA THR A 18 -7.17 -24.54 7.28
C THR A 18 -7.20 -24.54 8.81
N SER A 19 -6.14 -25.05 9.47
CA SER A 19 -5.97 -24.92 10.92
C SER A 19 -5.87 -23.45 11.36
N THR A 20 -5.15 -22.63 10.61
CA THR A 20 -5.07 -21.19 10.88
C THR A 20 -6.42 -20.49 10.65
N LEU A 21 -7.11 -20.79 9.55
CA LEU A 21 -8.45 -20.25 9.26
C LEU A 21 -9.48 -20.67 10.32
N THR A 22 -9.39 -21.91 10.82
CA THR A 22 -10.27 -22.39 11.90
C THR A 22 -10.02 -21.60 13.19
N ARG A 23 -8.76 -21.41 13.57
CA ARG A 23 -8.40 -20.61 14.75
C ARG A 23 -8.82 -19.14 14.64
N LEU A 24 -8.81 -18.59 13.42
CA LEU A 24 -9.27 -17.24 13.13
C LEU A 24 -10.80 -17.13 13.01
N GLY A 25 -11.52 -18.26 13.00
CA GLY A 25 -12.98 -18.30 12.97
C GLY A 25 -13.61 -18.32 11.56
N TYR A 26 -12.80 -18.46 10.50
CA TYR A 26 -13.31 -18.55 9.12
C TYR A 26 -13.79 -19.96 8.75
N LEU A 27 -13.31 -20.99 9.45
CA LEU A 27 -13.72 -22.38 9.29
C LEU A 27 -14.17 -22.97 10.63
N LYS A 28 -15.04 -23.97 10.58
CA LYS A 28 -15.52 -24.70 11.78
C LYS A 28 -14.52 -25.74 12.28
N ALA A 29 -13.76 -26.35 11.37
CA ALA A 29 -12.76 -27.37 11.67
C ALA A 29 -11.66 -27.35 10.61
N PRO A 30 -10.43 -27.80 10.94
CA PRO A 30 -9.36 -27.97 9.95
C PRO A 30 -9.72 -29.03 8.90
N LEU A 31 -9.25 -28.84 7.68
CA LEU A 31 -9.46 -29.73 6.54
C LEU A 31 -8.11 -30.05 5.88
N ASP A 32 -8.00 -31.22 5.27
CA ASP A 32 -6.84 -31.67 4.49
C ASP A 32 -7.04 -31.53 2.98
N PHE A 33 -8.20 -31.02 2.59
CA PHE A 33 -8.62 -30.81 1.21
C PHE A 33 -9.15 -29.39 1.00
N TYR A 34 -8.71 -28.76 -0.08
CA TYR A 34 -9.13 -27.41 -0.45
C TYR A 34 -10.47 -27.49 -1.20
N ASP A 35 -11.56 -27.57 -0.45
CA ASP A 35 -12.93 -27.58 -0.98
C ASP A 35 -13.51 -26.16 -1.10
N GLU A 36 -14.76 -26.06 -1.55
CA GLU A 36 -15.46 -24.78 -1.69
C GLU A 36 -15.55 -24.00 -0.36
N SER A 37 -15.64 -24.68 0.78
CA SER A 37 -15.69 -24.02 2.09
C SER A 37 -14.36 -23.34 2.43
N VAL A 38 -13.23 -23.94 2.05
CA VAL A 38 -11.90 -23.34 2.17
C VAL A 38 -11.74 -22.15 1.22
N GLU A 39 -12.22 -22.25 -0.02
CA GLU A 39 -12.19 -21.14 -0.97
C GLU A 39 -12.97 -19.93 -0.44
N VAL A 40 -14.16 -20.13 0.08
CA VAL A 40 -14.98 -19.09 0.69
C VAL A 40 -14.27 -18.46 1.90
N ALA A 41 -13.68 -19.28 2.77
CA ALA A 41 -12.95 -18.84 3.94
C ALA A 41 -11.69 -18.03 3.57
N ILE A 42 -10.92 -18.48 2.57
CA ILE A 42 -9.77 -17.75 2.05
C ILE A 42 -10.23 -16.41 1.44
N ARG A 43 -11.29 -16.38 0.67
CA ARG A 43 -11.83 -15.14 0.07
C ARG A 43 -12.26 -14.14 1.14
N ALA A 44 -12.95 -14.60 2.19
CA ALA A 44 -13.34 -13.76 3.33
C ALA A 44 -12.11 -13.22 4.08
N PHE A 45 -11.12 -14.07 4.36
CA PHE A 45 -9.86 -13.68 4.98
C PHE A 45 -9.11 -12.64 4.12
N GLN A 46 -9.00 -12.88 2.82
CA GLN A 46 -8.37 -11.94 1.89
C GLN A 46 -9.06 -10.59 1.89
N GLN A 47 -10.40 -10.58 1.88
CA GLN A 47 -11.19 -9.36 1.90
C GLN A 47 -10.95 -8.56 3.19
N GLU A 48 -11.00 -9.20 4.35
CA GLU A 48 -10.76 -8.57 5.65
C GLU A 48 -9.33 -8.03 5.76
N ARG A 49 -8.35 -8.77 5.18
CA ARG A 49 -6.94 -8.37 5.18
C ARG A 49 -6.57 -7.33 4.12
N GLY A 50 -7.51 -6.87 3.31
CA GLY A 50 -7.23 -5.95 2.22
C GLY A 50 -6.34 -6.56 1.13
N LEU A 51 -6.37 -7.88 0.96
CA LEU A 51 -5.74 -8.60 -0.15
C LEU A 51 -6.70 -8.69 -1.34
N THR A 52 -6.21 -9.18 -2.48
CA THR A 52 -7.07 -9.52 -3.62
C THR A 52 -7.92 -10.74 -3.26
N ALA A 53 -9.25 -10.59 -3.22
CA ALA A 53 -10.18 -11.64 -2.82
C ALA A 53 -10.41 -12.65 -3.96
N SER A 54 -9.36 -13.39 -4.34
CA SER A 54 -9.39 -14.38 -5.41
C SER A 54 -9.97 -15.73 -4.98
N GLY A 55 -9.90 -16.05 -3.70
CA GLY A 55 -10.16 -17.40 -3.20
C GLY A 55 -8.99 -18.36 -3.42
N ILE A 56 -7.86 -17.91 -3.92
CA ILE A 56 -6.64 -18.70 -4.13
C ILE A 56 -5.63 -18.32 -3.06
N ALA A 57 -5.06 -19.30 -2.37
CA ALA A 57 -4.02 -19.04 -1.38
C ALA A 57 -2.65 -18.89 -2.04
N ASN A 58 -2.41 -17.73 -2.67
CA ASN A 58 -1.12 -17.37 -3.22
C ASN A 58 -0.09 -17.00 -2.12
N ALA A 59 1.16 -16.76 -2.51
CA ALA A 59 2.25 -16.46 -1.58
C ALA A 59 1.94 -15.29 -0.62
N MET A 60 1.22 -14.25 -1.08
CA MET A 60 0.79 -13.14 -0.22
C MET A 60 -0.25 -13.58 0.81
N THR A 61 -1.21 -14.40 0.40
CA THR A 61 -2.26 -14.94 1.28
C THR A 61 -1.66 -15.90 2.32
N ILE A 62 -0.77 -16.79 1.89
CA ILE A 62 -0.08 -17.74 2.80
C ILE A 62 0.72 -16.97 3.85
N ARG A 63 1.48 -15.96 3.45
CA ARG A 63 2.22 -15.09 4.36
C ARG A 63 1.29 -14.34 5.32
N ALA A 64 0.21 -13.77 4.84
CA ALA A 64 -0.76 -13.08 5.70
C ALA A 64 -1.41 -14.02 6.72
N LEU A 65 -1.68 -15.28 6.34
CA LEU A 65 -2.15 -16.31 7.26
C LEU A 65 -1.10 -16.67 8.32
N ASP A 66 0.18 -16.76 7.94
CA ASP A 66 1.27 -16.99 8.89
C ASP A 66 1.45 -15.81 9.86
N GLU A 67 1.36 -14.57 9.38
CA GLU A 67 1.38 -13.37 10.20
C GLU A 67 0.20 -13.31 11.17
N ALA A 68 -1.00 -13.74 10.74
CA ALA A 68 -2.22 -13.76 11.53
C ALA A 68 -2.26 -14.83 12.64
N ARG A 69 -1.33 -15.79 12.60
CA ARG A 69 -1.32 -16.88 13.61
C ARG A 69 -0.85 -16.44 15.00
N TRP A 70 -0.26 -15.25 15.14
CA TRP A 70 0.32 -14.79 16.39
C TRP A 70 -0.46 -13.62 16.99
N LYS A 71 -0.74 -13.69 18.29
CA LYS A 71 -1.27 -12.59 19.09
C LYS A 71 -0.18 -12.03 20.01
N LEU A 72 -0.25 -10.76 20.35
CA LEU A 72 0.71 -10.14 21.26
C LEU A 72 0.70 -10.85 22.62
N GLY A 73 1.85 -11.43 22.97
CA GLY A 73 2.05 -12.25 24.17
C GLY A 73 2.22 -13.75 23.88
N ASP A 74 1.90 -14.25 22.68
CA ASP A 74 2.08 -15.66 22.32
C ASP A 74 3.55 -16.05 22.21
N ARG A 75 4.41 -15.08 21.87
CA ARG A 75 5.87 -15.26 21.76
C ARG A 75 6.60 -13.98 22.17
N THR A 76 7.87 -14.13 22.54
CA THR A 76 8.76 -12.98 22.77
C THR A 76 9.18 -12.38 21.43
N LEU A 77 8.94 -11.07 21.24
CA LEU A 77 9.33 -10.35 20.05
C LEU A 77 10.70 -9.70 20.26
N GLN A 78 11.59 -9.85 19.30
CA GLN A 78 12.98 -9.37 19.39
C GLN A 78 13.62 -9.16 18.02
N LEU A 79 14.65 -8.33 17.97
CA LEU A 79 15.53 -8.20 16.82
C LEU A 79 16.75 -9.12 17.00
N ILE A 80 16.91 -10.08 16.10
CA ILE A 80 18.07 -10.95 16.08
C ILE A 80 18.93 -10.55 14.89
N GLN A 81 20.17 -10.12 15.15
CA GLN A 81 21.10 -9.74 14.07
C GLN A 81 21.42 -10.94 13.20
N GLY A 82 21.34 -10.74 11.88
CA GLY A 82 21.64 -11.81 10.90
C GLY A 82 20.49 -12.81 10.67
N ALA A 83 19.37 -12.72 11.42
CA ALA A 83 18.18 -13.51 11.19
C ALA A 83 17.10 -12.71 10.45
N PRO A 84 16.14 -13.37 9.77
CA PRO A 84 14.97 -12.71 9.22
C PRO A 84 14.20 -11.97 10.31
N LEU A 85 13.68 -10.78 9.98
CA LEU A 85 12.90 -9.98 10.92
C LEU A 85 11.59 -10.69 11.29
N MET A 86 11.25 -10.68 12.57
CA MET A 86 9.96 -11.20 13.03
C MET A 86 8.83 -10.37 12.45
N ARG A 87 7.78 -11.07 12.00
CA ARG A 87 6.59 -10.47 11.38
C ARG A 87 5.33 -11.05 11.99
N GLY A 88 4.27 -10.27 12.04
CA GLY A 88 2.97 -10.76 12.48
C GLY A 88 2.04 -9.67 13.01
N ASP A 89 0.80 -10.08 13.26
CA ASP A 89 -0.22 -9.22 13.88
C ASP A 89 0.15 -8.85 15.33
N ASP A 90 0.89 -9.73 16.00
CA ASP A 90 1.48 -9.46 17.30
C ASP A 90 2.44 -8.27 17.26
N VAL A 91 3.27 -8.18 16.22
CA VAL A 91 4.18 -7.04 15.99
C VAL A 91 3.40 -5.79 15.63
N ALA A 92 2.42 -5.88 14.73
CA ALA A 92 1.57 -4.74 14.35
C ALA A 92 0.80 -4.20 15.58
N THR A 93 0.27 -5.08 16.41
CA THR A 93 -0.42 -4.74 17.66
C THR A 93 0.53 -4.04 18.62
N LEU A 94 1.76 -4.55 18.79
CA LEU A 94 2.78 -3.92 19.61
C LEU A 94 3.12 -2.51 19.11
N GLN A 95 3.39 -2.37 17.81
CA GLN A 95 3.72 -1.09 17.19
C GLN A 95 2.59 -0.08 17.36
N SER A 96 1.33 -0.48 17.14
CA SER A 96 0.17 0.39 17.36
C SER A 96 0.13 0.91 18.80
N ARG A 97 0.29 0.03 19.78
CA ARG A 97 0.29 0.40 21.18
C ARG A 97 1.42 1.34 21.56
N LEU A 98 2.63 1.11 21.02
CA LEU A 98 3.78 2.00 21.25
C LEU A 98 3.49 3.40 20.68
N VAL A 99 2.93 3.46 19.46
CA VAL A 99 2.54 4.72 18.80
C VAL A 99 1.47 5.45 19.63
N ASP A 100 0.43 4.76 20.10
CA ASP A 100 -0.64 5.33 20.92
C ASP A 100 -0.13 5.94 22.22
N MET A 101 0.93 5.36 22.78
CA MET A 101 1.62 5.86 23.98
C MET A 101 2.72 6.90 23.68
N GLY A 102 2.92 7.28 22.41
CA GLY A 102 3.88 8.30 21.99
C GLY A 102 5.29 7.82 21.69
N PHE A 103 5.57 6.51 21.73
CA PHE A 103 6.88 5.95 21.40
C PHE A 103 7.05 5.75 19.89
N ASP A 104 8.13 6.28 19.31
CA ASP A 104 8.36 6.24 17.86
C ASP A 104 8.94 4.91 17.39
N CYS A 105 8.09 3.96 17.06
CA CYS A 105 8.49 2.72 16.39
C CYS A 105 8.51 2.84 14.85
N GLY A 106 8.25 4.01 14.29
CA GLY A 106 8.10 4.20 12.86
C GLY A 106 6.67 3.93 12.38
N ARG A 107 6.55 3.29 11.23
CA ARG A 107 5.28 2.87 10.67
C ARG A 107 4.81 1.60 11.35
N VAL A 108 3.50 1.46 11.56
CA VAL A 108 2.92 0.20 12.00
C VAL A 108 2.80 -0.72 10.77
N ASP A 109 3.81 -1.52 10.55
CA ASP A 109 3.95 -2.40 9.38
C ASP A 109 3.94 -3.89 9.73
N GLY A 110 3.90 -4.21 11.04
CA GLY A 110 3.94 -5.58 11.53
C GLY A 110 5.32 -6.24 11.37
N ILE A 111 6.40 -5.45 11.25
CA ILE A 111 7.78 -5.95 11.11
C ILE A 111 8.61 -5.45 12.28
N PHE A 112 9.20 -6.36 13.05
CA PHE A 112 10.05 -6.01 14.20
C PHE A 112 11.45 -5.60 13.74
N GLY A 113 11.62 -4.33 13.45
CA GLY A 113 12.90 -3.76 13.03
C GLY A 113 13.60 -2.97 14.13
N ALA A 114 14.75 -2.38 13.81
CA ALA A 114 15.56 -1.60 14.76
C ALA A 114 14.81 -0.41 15.38
N ARG A 115 13.87 0.22 14.65
CA ARG A 115 13.04 1.31 15.21
C ARG A 115 12.06 0.78 16.24
N THR A 116 11.48 -0.40 16.00
CA THR A 116 10.58 -1.05 16.98
C THR A 116 11.35 -1.43 18.24
N GLU A 117 12.55 -1.99 18.11
CA GLU A 117 13.42 -2.29 19.25
C GLU A 117 13.79 -1.05 20.05
N ALA A 118 14.17 0.03 19.37
CA ALA A 118 14.48 1.31 20.03
C ALA A 118 13.28 1.87 20.82
N ALA A 119 12.09 1.84 20.22
CA ALA A 119 10.84 2.26 20.86
C ALA A 119 10.50 1.41 22.10
N ILE A 120 10.73 0.08 22.02
CA ILE A 120 10.56 -0.79 23.18
C ILE A 120 11.53 -0.42 24.30
N LYS A 121 12.82 -0.21 24.01
CA LYS A 121 13.80 0.22 25.01
C LYS A 121 13.41 1.53 25.68
N GLU A 122 12.85 2.45 24.94
CA GLU A 122 12.34 3.73 25.44
C GLU A 122 11.10 3.54 26.34
N PHE A 123 10.16 2.71 25.88
CA PHE A 123 9.00 2.30 26.67
C PHE A 123 9.40 1.61 27.97
N GLN A 124 10.29 0.63 27.92
CA GLN A 124 10.78 -0.13 29.08
C GLN A 124 11.40 0.80 30.13
N ARG A 125 12.20 1.77 29.67
CA ARG A 125 12.79 2.80 30.53
C ARG A 125 11.72 3.64 31.23
N SER A 126 10.70 4.05 30.49
CA SER A 126 9.58 4.85 30.99
C SER A 126 8.66 4.06 31.92
N ALA A 127 8.49 2.77 31.67
CA ALA A 127 7.65 1.87 32.45
C ALA A 127 8.36 1.28 33.70
N GLY A 128 9.66 1.52 33.87
CA GLY A 128 10.46 1.00 34.98
C GLY A 128 10.66 -0.52 34.96
N VAL A 129 10.66 -1.12 33.77
CA VAL A 129 10.99 -2.55 33.56
C VAL A 129 12.39 -2.70 32.98
N VAL A 130 12.91 -3.94 32.92
CA VAL A 130 14.25 -4.23 32.37
C VAL A 130 14.34 -3.70 30.94
N VAL A 131 15.42 -2.95 30.64
CA VAL A 131 15.64 -2.34 29.33
C VAL A 131 16.49 -3.28 28.48
N ASP A 132 15.89 -4.31 27.91
CA ASP A 132 16.54 -5.32 27.09
C ASP A 132 16.17 -5.24 25.59
N GLY A 133 15.12 -4.49 25.25
CA GLY A 133 14.60 -4.38 23.89
C GLY A 133 13.73 -5.58 23.47
N LEU A 134 13.42 -6.48 24.42
CA LEU A 134 12.58 -7.64 24.20
C LEU A 134 11.12 -7.33 24.56
N CYS A 135 10.17 -7.66 23.69
CA CYS A 135 8.76 -7.66 24.09
C CYS A 135 8.39 -9.06 24.61
N GLY A 136 8.87 -9.37 25.80
CA GLY A 136 8.52 -10.57 26.57
C GLY A 136 7.36 -10.32 27.53
N PRO A 137 7.00 -11.33 28.37
CA PRO A 137 5.83 -11.27 29.28
C PRO A 137 5.80 -10.02 30.16
N ALA A 138 6.94 -9.62 30.74
CA ALA A 138 7.04 -8.44 31.59
C ALA A 138 6.71 -7.15 30.83
N THR A 139 7.23 -7.00 29.61
CA THR A 139 6.96 -5.84 28.74
C THR A 139 5.49 -5.83 28.31
N VAL A 140 4.93 -7.00 27.94
CA VAL A 140 3.50 -7.12 27.57
C VAL A 140 2.59 -6.75 28.73
N MET A 141 2.89 -7.19 29.95
CA MET A 141 2.10 -6.82 31.15
C MET A 141 2.18 -5.31 31.45
N ALA A 142 3.35 -4.71 31.28
CA ALA A 142 3.52 -3.25 31.44
C ALA A 142 2.72 -2.48 30.39
N LEU A 143 2.75 -2.91 29.12
CA LEU A 143 1.94 -2.35 28.03
C LEU A 143 0.45 -2.40 28.34
N MET A 144 -0.06 -3.56 28.78
CA MET A 144 -1.47 -3.74 29.12
C MET A 144 -1.91 -2.88 30.32
N ARG A 145 -1.05 -2.69 31.30
CA ARG A 145 -1.33 -1.87 32.47
C ARG A 145 -1.45 -0.39 32.12
N LEU A 146 -0.54 0.12 31.28
CA LEU A 146 -0.48 1.55 30.93
C LEU A 146 -1.54 1.96 29.91
N MET A 147 -1.99 1.06 29.04
CA MET A 147 -3.08 1.35 28.08
C MET A 147 -4.41 1.75 28.74
N ARG A 148 -4.66 1.33 30.00
CA ARG A 148 -5.88 1.70 30.72
C ARG A 148 -5.90 3.18 31.16
N THR A 149 -4.77 3.88 31.06
CA THR A 149 -4.60 5.25 31.55
C THR A 149 -4.41 6.29 30.44
N VAL A 150 -4.18 5.87 29.19
CA VAL A 150 -3.95 6.78 28.06
C VAL A 150 -5.13 6.74 27.11
N SER A 151 -5.88 7.83 27.05
CA SER A 151 -6.93 8.07 26.07
C SER A 151 -6.64 9.38 25.33
N GLY A 152 -6.42 9.32 24.02
CA GLY A 152 -6.48 10.48 23.12
C GLY A 152 -5.27 10.68 22.20
N GLY A 153 -5.58 11.00 20.93
CA GLY A 153 -4.66 11.48 19.90
C GLY A 153 -4.25 10.41 18.87
N ALA A 154 -4.10 10.81 17.61
CA ALA A 154 -3.52 9.99 16.56
C ALA A 154 -2.09 10.49 16.25
N PRO A 155 -1.05 10.00 16.94
CA PRO A 155 0.33 10.47 16.78
C PRO A 155 0.92 10.26 15.38
N SER A 156 0.39 9.29 14.62
CA SER A 156 0.75 9.05 13.21
C SER A 156 0.42 10.25 12.32
N ALA A 157 -0.71 10.92 12.53
CA ALA A 157 -1.12 12.09 11.78
C ALA A 157 -0.16 13.28 12.01
N LEU A 158 0.28 13.50 13.24
CA LEU A 158 1.24 14.55 13.60
C LEU A 158 2.62 14.33 12.94
N ARG A 159 3.07 13.08 12.83
CA ARG A 159 4.37 12.74 12.21
C ARG A 159 4.37 12.95 10.70
N ASP A 160 3.31 12.56 10.03
CA ASP A 160 3.16 12.80 8.59
C ASP A 160 3.06 14.29 8.31
N GLN A 161 2.44 15.05 9.21
CA GLN A 161 2.38 16.50 9.15
C GLN A 161 3.76 17.16 9.36
N VAL A 162 4.52 16.75 10.39
CA VAL A 162 5.87 17.25 10.65
C VAL A 162 6.85 16.94 9.52
N LYS A 163 6.74 15.77 8.89
CA LYS A 163 7.56 15.45 7.71
C LYS A 163 7.23 16.35 6.52
N ARG A 164 5.97 16.70 6.34
CA ARG A 164 5.53 17.64 5.29
C ARG A 164 6.06 19.05 5.55
N GLU A 165 5.97 19.52 6.78
CA GLU A 165 6.44 20.86 7.19
C GLU A 165 7.96 21.01 7.03
N LYS A 166 8.74 19.97 7.33
CA LYS A 166 10.21 19.98 7.19
C LYS A 166 10.71 20.09 5.75
N ARG A 167 9.94 19.63 4.74
CA ARG A 167 10.32 19.66 3.32
C ARG A 167 9.67 20.81 2.54
N GLY A 168 8.90 21.66 3.20
CA GLY A 168 8.25 22.83 2.59
C GLY A 168 7.13 22.48 1.59
N PRO A 169 6.33 23.48 1.19
CA PRO A 169 5.22 23.30 0.23
C PRO A 169 5.70 23.30 -1.23
N VAL A 170 6.98 23.55 -1.51
CA VAL A 170 7.47 23.70 -2.88
C VAL A 170 7.56 22.37 -3.58
N LEU A 171 6.84 22.22 -4.67
CA LEU A 171 6.78 21.00 -5.46
C LEU A 171 8.14 20.64 -6.10
N ALA A 172 8.93 21.64 -6.50
CA ALA A 172 10.24 21.45 -7.12
C ALA A 172 11.26 20.68 -6.25
N ASP A 173 11.10 20.71 -4.92
CA ASP A 173 12.00 20.00 -4.00
C ASP A 173 11.59 18.55 -3.72
N LYS A 174 10.55 18.05 -4.39
CA LYS A 174 10.02 16.70 -4.14
C LYS A 174 10.71 15.67 -5.01
N VAL A 175 10.82 14.48 -4.43
CA VAL A 175 11.28 13.25 -5.10
C VAL A 175 10.08 12.34 -5.29
N ILE A 176 9.69 12.11 -6.55
CA ILE A 176 8.56 11.26 -6.90
C ILE A 176 9.07 10.03 -7.65
N VAL A 177 8.67 8.85 -7.21
CA VAL A 177 8.95 7.59 -7.90
C VAL A 177 7.70 7.13 -8.65
N LEU A 178 7.86 6.91 -9.93
CA LEU A 178 6.86 6.29 -10.79
C LEU A 178 7.20 4.81 -10.96
N ASP A 179 6.25 3.96 -10.66
CA ASP A 179 6.38 2.51 -10.66
C ASP A 179 5.43 1.89 -11.68
N PRO A 180 5.75 1.96 -13.00
CA PRO A 180 4.97 1.29 -14.01
C PRO A 180 5.17 -0.22 -13.91
N SER A 181 4.08 -0.97 -13.73
CA SER A 181 4.13 -2.44 -13.59
C SER A 181 4.65 -3.12 -14.85
N TRP A 182 5.22 -4.32 -14.65
CA TRP A 182 5.73 -5.20 -15.71
C TRP A 182 6.81 -4.53 -16.59
N GLY A 183 7.26 -5.20 -17.63
CA GLY A 183 8.26 -4.70 -18.59
C GLY A 183 9.28 -5.75 -18.97
N GLY A 184 10.27 -5.38 -19.79
CA GLY A 184 11.22 -6.33 -20.36
C GLY A 184 10.50 -7.40 -21.17
N THR A 185 10.71 -8.66 -20.83
CA THR A 185 10.05 -9.81 -21.49
C THR A 185 8.64 -10.10 -20.96
N THR A 186 8.18 -9.39 -19.92
CA THR A 186 6.88 -9.65 -19.28
C THR A 186 5.92 -8.50 -19.58
N VAL A 187 4.95 -8.75 -20.43
CA VAL A 187 3.97 -7.74 -20.86
C VAL A 187 2.86 -7.47 -19.85
N GLY A 188 2.78 -8.26 -18.77
CA GLY A 188 1.70 -8.20 -17.81
C GLY A 188 0.42 -8.82 -18.37
N ARG A 189 -0.72 -8.20 -18.08
CA ARG A 189 -2.01 -8.60 -18.64
C ARG A 189 -2.09 -8.20 -20.11
N GLU A 190 -2.72 -9.05 -20.91
CA GLU A 190 -2.92 -8.81 -22.33
C GLU A 190 -4.36 -9.19 -22.73
N ALA A 191 -5.07 -8.28 -23.35
CA ALA A 191 -6.41 -8.48 -23.89
C ALA A 191 -6.76 -7.37 -24.90
N ASN A 192 -7.70 -7.64 -25.80
CA ASN A 192 -8.22 -6.67 -26.78
C ASN A 192 -7.12 -5.92 -27.57
N GLY A 193 -5.97 -6.58 -27.82
CA GLY A 193 -4.85 -6.01 -28.59
C GLY A 193 -4.06 -4.92 -27.88
N VAL A 194 -4.14 -4.86 -26.56
CA VAL A 194 -3.32 -3.99 -25.70
C VAL A 194 -2.70 -4.82 -24.58
N ASN A 195 -1.56 -4.36 -24.07
CA ASN A 195 -0.90 -4.98 -22.90
C ASN A 195 -0.65 -3.97 -21.81
N GLU A 196 -0.58 -4.45 -20.57
CA GLU A 196 -0.42 -3.63 -19.39
C GLU A 196 0.90 -2.84 -19.41
N SER A 197 2.01 -3.52 -19.75
CA SER A 197 3.35 -2.92 -19.70
C SER A 197 3.47 -1.66 -20.56
N ASP A 198 2.97 -1.67 -21.79
CA ASP A 198 3.10 -0.54 -22.71
C ASP A 198 2.22 0.63 -22.27
N ILE A 199 0.99 0.36 -21.83
CA ILE A 199 0.06 1.39 -21.36
C ILE A 199 0.64 2.12 -20.15
N VAL A 200 1.04 1.38 -19.12
CA VAL A 200 1.49 2.00 -17.86
C VAL A 200 2.84 2.70 -18.00
N PHE A 201 3.69 2.23 -18.91
CA PHE A 201 4.97 2.88 -19.18
C PHE A 201 4.79 4.19 -19.94
N ASP A 202 3.93 4.22 -20.98
CA ASP A 202 3.61 5.45 -21.69
C ASP A 202 2.98 6.51 -20.77
N VAL A 203 2.03 6.10 -19.90
CA VAL A 203 1.45 7.00 -18.88
C VAL A 203 2.53 7.52 -17.93
N ALA A 204 3.43 6.64 -17.44
CA ALA A 204 4.52 7.06 -16.56
C ALA A 204 5.44 8.10 -17.22
N GLN A 205 5.83 7.88 -18.47
CA GLN A 205 6.68 8.83 -19.22
C GLN A 205 5.98 10.19 -19.42
N ARG A 206 4.68 10.19 -19.67
CA ARG A 206 3.90 11.45 -19.79
C ARG A 206 3.84 12.21 -18.47
N ILE A 207 3.67 11.49 -17.34
CA ILE A 207 3.70 12.09 -15.99
C ILE A 207 5.11 12.63 -15.71
N GLU A 208 6.15 11.82 -15.96
CA GLU A 208 7.56 12.20 -15.77
C GLU A 208 7.91 13.51 -16.47
N GLY A 209 7.63 13.58 -17.79
CA GLY A 209 7.93 14.78 -18.57
C GLY A 209 7.27 16.05 -18.03
N ARG A 210 6.02 15.96 -17.58
CA ARG A 210 5.30 17.09 -16.98
C ARG A 210 5.85 17.49 -15.61
N LEU A 211 6.20 16.52 -14.78
CA LEU A 211 6.73 16.77 -13.43
C LEU A 211 8.14 17.36 -13.51
N ILE A 212 9.01 16.88 -14.42
CA ILE A 212 10.34 17.44 -14.66
C ILE A 212 10.22 18.91 -15.13
N ALA A 213 9.27 19.23 -15.99
CA ALA A 213 9.00 20.60 -16.40
C ALA A 213 8.56 21.52 -15.24
N LEU A 214 8.06 20.94 -14.14
CA LEU A 214 7.72 21.65 -12.90
C LEU A 214 8.87 21.66 -11.87
N GLY A 215 10.06 21.14 -12.25
CA GLY A 215 11.25 21.10 -11.40
C GLY A 215 11.27 19.96 -10.39
N VAL A 216 10.37 18.97 -10.51
CA VAL A 216 10.32 17.79 -9.62
C VAL A 216 11.41 16.79 -9.99
N SER A 217 12.07 16.20 -8.99
CA SER A 217 12.95 15.05 -9.21
C SER A 217 12.12 13.78 -9.38
N VAL A 218 12.15 13.19 -10.59
CA VAL A 218 11.36 12.00 -10.91
C VAL A 218 12.27 10.82 -11.22
N TYR A 219 11.92 9.65 -10.70
CA TYR A 219 12.59 8.38 -10.97
C TYR A 219 11.58 7.34 -11.40
N LEU A 220 11.92 6.54 -12.42
CA LEU A 220 11.17 5.34 -12.79
C LEU A 220 11.81 4.11 -12.15
N THR A 221 11.00 3.15 -11.69
CA THR A 221 11.51 1.87 -11.13
C THR A 221 12.04 0.93 -12.20
N ARG A 222 11.71 1.17 -13.46
CA ARG A 222 12.17 0.38 -14.62
C ARG A 222 12.37 1.24 -15.88
N ASN A 223 13.02 0.65 -16.85
CA ASN A 223 13.05 1.12 -18.23
C ASN A 223 12.26 0.18 -19.15
N THR A 224 12.41 0.30 -20.47
CA THR A 224 11.77 -0.58 -21.46
C THR A 224 12.30 -2.01 -21.48
N GLU A 225 13.56 -2.21 -21.09
CA GLU A 225 14.28 -3.47 -21.25
C GLU A 225 14.26 -4.34 -19.99
N ARG A 226 14.04 -3.71 -18.84
CA ARG A 226 14.20 -4.36 -17.54
C ARG A 226 12.93 -4.23 -16.69
N SER A 227 12.51 -5.35 -16.09
CA SER A 227 11.42 -5.41 -15.13
C SER A 227 11.94 -5.96 -13.79
N PRO A 228 12.39 -5.08 -12.87
CA PRO A 228 12.81 -5.51 -11.55
C PRO A 228 11.66 -6.15 -10.78
N LEU A 229 11.97 -7.10 -9.91
CA LEU A 229 10.99 -7.72 -9.02
C LEU A 229 10.42 -6.69 -8.03
N GLU A 230 9.21 -6.91 -7.55
CA GLU A 230 8.55 -5.98 -6.61
C GLU A 230 9.43 -5.62 -5.39
N PRO A 231 10.14 -6.57 -4.71
CA PRO A 231 11.05 -6.21 -3.63
C PRO A 231 12.19 -5.27 -4.05
N GLU A 232 12.71 -5.42 -5.26
CA GLU A 232 13.77 -4.55 -5.80
C GLU A 232 13.24 -3.14 -6.07
N ARG A 233 12.02 -3.03 -6.61
CA ARG A 233 11.34 -1.75 -6.86
C ARG A 233 11.03 -1.01 -5.56
N ILE A 234 10.59 -1.73 -4.51
CA ILE A 234 10.39 -1.20 -3.16
C ILE A 234 11.72 -0.71 -2.58
N ALA A 235 12.78 -1.52 -2.67
CA ALA A 235 14.12 -1.16 -2.18
C ALA A 235 14.65 0.10 -2.90
N PHE A 236 14.47 0.20 -4.21
CA PHE A 236 14.83 1.37 -4.99
C PHE A 236 14.09 2.63 -4.52
N ALA A 237 12.76 2.58 -4.42
CA ALA A 237 11.95 3.71 -3.93
C ALA A 237 12.37 4.17 -2.53
N ASN A 238 12.72 3.22 -1.66
CA ASN A 238 13.21 3.51 -0.32
C ASN A 238 14.62 4.09 -0.31
N SER A 239 15.49 3.72 -1.26
CA SER A 239 16.89 4.20 -1.35
C SER A 239 16.99 5.64 -1.80
N VAL A 240 16.11 6.09 -2.70
CA VAL A 240 16.09 7.47 -3.20
C VAL A 240 15.35 8.45 -2.26
N ASN A 241 14.87 7.96 -1.10
CA ASN A 241 14.11 8.76 -0.13
C ASN A 241 12.91 9.48 -0.76
N ALA A 242 12.12 8.76 -1.55
CA ALA A 242 10.94 9.30 -2.22
C ALA A 242 9.99 10.03 -1.25
N ASP A 243 9.39 11.12 -1.72
CA ASP A 243 8.29 11.81 -1.04
C ASP A 243 6.94 11.19 -1.36
N LEU A 244 6.84 10.57 -2.53
CA LEU A 244 5.62 9.93 -3.04
C LEU A 244 6.01 8.81 -4.01
N VAL A 245 5.29 7.70 -3.97
CA VAL A 245 5.42 6.61 -4.94
C VAL A 245 4.07 6.38 -5.62
N ILE A 246 4.10 6.27 -6.94
CA ILE A 246 2.91 6.07 -7.78
C ILE A 246 3.10 4.77 -8.55
N SER A 247 2.36 3.74 -8.19
CA SER A 247 2.38 2.45 -8.87
C SER A 247 1.22 2.37 -9.88
N LEU A 248 1.56 2.18 -11.14
CA LEU A 248 0.62 2.18 -12.26
C LEU A 248 0.39 0.76 -12.76
N HIS A 249 -0.87 0.39 -12.84
CA HIS A 249 -1.34 -0.92 -13.27
C HIS A 249 -2.54 -0.80 -14.20
N VAL A 250 -2.83 -1.89 -14.90
CA VAL A 250 -4.10 -2.12 -15.59
C VAL A 250 -4.61 -3.48 -15.13
N ASP A 251 -5.91 -3.63 -14.94
CA ASP A 251 -6.48 -4.88 -14.47
C ASP A 251 -7.11 -5.69 -15.64
N SER A 252 -7.41 -6.95 -15.36
CA SER A 252 -8.11 -7.87 -16.27
C SER A 252 -8.94 -8.83 -15.43
N TYR A 253 -10.13 -9.14 -15.89
CA TYR A 253 -11.00 -10.07 -15.21
C TYR A 253 -11.65 -11.05 -16.19
N LYS A 254 -12.05 -12.23 -15.71
CA LYS A 254 -12.71 -13.26 -16.56
C LYS A 254 -14.01 -12.76 -17.19
N ASN A 255 -14.68 -11.81 -16.53
CA ASN A 255 -15.90 -11.18 -17.02
C ASN A 255 -15.53 -9.86 -17.69
N ASP A 256 -15.83 -9.70 -18.96
CA ASP A 256 -15.62 -8.52 -19.78
C ASP A 256 -16.48 -7.30 -19.35
N ARG A 257 -17.42 -7.47 -18.42
CA ARG A 257 -18.22 -6.38 -17.83
C ARG A 257 -17.47 -5.59 -16.74
N ALA A 258 -16.38 -6.16 -16.19
CA ALA A 258 -15.55 -5.42 -15.25
C ALA A 258 -14.90 -4.24 -15.97
N GLN A 259 -15.11 -3.01 -15.46
CA GLN A 259 -14.63 -1.78 -16.08
C GLN A 259 -14.42 -0.67 -15.06
N GLY A 260 -13.53 0.27 -15.37
CA GLY A 260 -13.36 1.48 -14.58
C GLY A 260 -12.03 1.54 -13.84
N VAL A 261 -11.79 2.68 -13.18
CA VAL A 261 -10.56 3.02 -12.47
C VAL A 261 -10.74 2.90 -10.97
N ALA A 262 -9.74 2.31 -10.30
CA ALA A 262 -9.65 2.22 -8.85
C ALA A 262 -8.27 2.66 -8.36
N THR A 263 -8.23 3.31 -7.20
CA THR A 263 -6.99 3.67 -6.52
C THR A 263 -6.88 2.97 -5.17
N TYR A 264 -5.66 2.62 -4.80
CA TYR A 264 -5.36 1.85 -3.60
C TYR A 264 -4.27 2.54 -2.79
N PHE A 265 -4.45 2.54 -1.46
CA PHE A 265 -3.49 3.07 -0.50
C PHE A 265 -3.27 2.07 0.63
N TYR A 266 -2.19 2.23 1.40
CA TYR A 266 -1.94 1.36 2.54
C TYR A 266 -2.95 1.59 3.66
N GLY A 267 -3.63 0.54 4.06
CA GLY A 267 -4.53 0.55 5.20
C GLY A 267 -5.02 -0.85 5.56
N SER A 268 -5.38 -1.00 6.84
CA SER A 268 -6.00 -2.20 7.40
C SER A 268 -7.06 -1.78 8.39
N ASP A 269 -8.30 -2.11 8.12
CA ASP A 269 -9.44 -1.84 9.00
C ASP A 269 -9.30 -2.59 10.31
N GLN A 270 -8.70 -3.78 10.27
CA GLN A 270 -8.50 -4.65 11.43
C GLN A 270 -7.65 -3.99 12.53
N HIS A 271 -6.71 -3.13 12.16
CA HIS A 271 -5.83 -2.43 13.10
C HIS A 271 -6.10 -0.93 13.19
N GLY A 272 -7.09 -0.43 12.46
CA GLY A 272 -7.39 1.01 12.37
C GLY A 272 -6.23 1.83 11.81
N ILE A 273 -5.36 1.22 11.01
CA ILE A 273 -4.13 1.82 10.51
C ILE A 273 -4.29 2.11 9.04
N HIS A 274 -3.99 3.34 8.64
CA HIS A 274 -3.92 3.72 7.24
C HIS A 274 -2.92 4.84 7.00
N SER A 275 -2.45 4.94 5.77
CA SER A 275 -1.62 6.05 5.32
C SER A 275 -2.48 7.25 5.02
N ILE A 276 -2.54 8.23 5.92
CA ILE A 276 -3.36 9.46 5.76
C ILE A 276 -3.00 10.20 4.46
N VAL A 277 -1.71 10.35 4.18
CA VAL A 277 -1.24 11.01 2.95
C VAL A 277 -1.53 10.15 1.73
N GLY A 278 -1.37 8.82 1.84
CA GLY A 278 -1.71 7.87 0.79
C GLY A 278 -3.19 7.89 0.44
N GLU A 279 -4.08 7.88 1.44
CA GLU A 279 -5.53 8.00 1.26
C GLU A 279 -5.92 9.32 0.60
N ARG A 280 -5.39 10.44 1.11
CA ARG A 280 -5.63 11.76 0.53
C ARG A 280 -5.19 11.80 -0.94
N PHE A 281 -4.00 11.31 -1.25
CA PHE A 281 -3.51 11.31 -2.62
C PHE A 281 -4.31 10.35 -3.52
N ALA A 282 -4.65 9.16 -3.06
CA ALA A 282 -5.51 8.22 -3.78
C ALA A 282 -6.87 8.85 -4.13
N THR A 283 -7.47 9.56 -3.16
CA THR A 283 -8.75 10.27 -3.36
C THR A 283 -8.61 11.40 -4.40
N LEU A 284 -7.50 12.14 -4.37
CA LEU A 284 -7.21 13.19 -5.35
C LEU A 284 -7.06 12.60 -6.76
N VAL A 285 -6.25 11.54 -6.92
CA VAL A 285 -6.04 10.85 -8.20
C VAL A 285 -7.36 10.31 -8.74
N GLN A 286 -8.13 9.59 -7.91
CA GLN A 286 -9.42 9.03 -8.31
C GLN A 286 -10.37 10.12 -8.82
N ARG A 287 -10.48 11.23 -8.08
CA ARG A 287 -11.30 12.37 -8.44
C ARG A 287 -10.87 13.01 -9.76
N GLU A 288 -9.56 13.27 -9.92
CA GLU A 288 -9.05 13.97 -11.08
C GLU A 288 -9.15 13.12 -12.36
N ILE A 289 -8.95 11.81 -12.27
CA ILE A 289 -9.15 10.89 -13.41
C ILE A 289 -10.65 10.84 -13.79
N CYS A 290 -11.54 10.60 -12.84
CA CYS A 290 -12.97 10.51 -13.11
C CYS A 290 -13.59 11.82 -13.58
N ALA A 291 -13.00 12.98 -13.24
CA ALA A 291 -13.47 14.28 -13.69
C ALA A 291 -13.09 14.60 -15.15
N ARG A 292 -12.06 13.92 -15.70
CA ARG A 292 -11.50 14.16 -17.04
C ARG A 292 -11.78 13.05 -18.01
N THR A 293 -12.19 11.90 -17.52
CA THR A 293 -12.43 10.70 -18.32
C THR A 293 -13.83 10.16 -18.08
N ASP A 294 -14.28 9.28 -18.96
CA ASP A 294 -15.54 8.56 -18.83
C ASP A 294 -15.37 7.18 -18.16
N LEU A 295 -14.23 6.91 -17.53
CA LEU A 295 -14.01 5.68 -16.77
C LEU A 295 -14.98 5.59 -15.58
N THR A 296 -15.52 4.41 -15.37
CA THR A 296 -16.36 4.13 -14.21
C THR A 296 -15.56 4.31 -12.92
N ASN A 297 -16.10 5.06 -11.97
CA ASN A 297 -15.46 5.31 -10.68
C ASN A 297 -15.62 4.11 -9.74
N LEU A 298 -14.57 3.32 -9.58
CA LEU A 298 -14.53 2.18 -8.65
C LEU A 298 -14.04 2.58 -7.25
N ARG A 299 -13.86 3.88 -6.98
CA ARG A 299 -13.47 4.46 -5.69
C ARG A 299 -12.04 4.15 -5.26
N THR A 300 -11.73 4.57 -4.03
CA THR A 300 -10.45 4.32 -3.35
C THR A 300 -10.62 3.21 -2.32
N HIS A 301 -9.58 2.38 -2.16
CA HIS A 301 -9.62 1.22 -1.27
C HIS A 301 -8.34 1.10 -0.46
N ALA A 302 -8.49 0.76 0.82
CA ALA A 302 -7.37 0.37 1.67
C ALA A 302 -6.90 -1.04 1.31
N LYS A 303 -5.58 -1.24 1.18
CA LYS A 303 -4.94 -2.53 0.87
C LYS A 303 -3.63 -2.69 1.65
N THR A 304 -3.26 -3.95 1.88
CA THR A 304 -2.05 -4.33 2.61
C THR A 304 -0.94 -4.88 1.71
N TRP A 305 -1.03 -4.66 0.40
CA TRP A 305 -0.04 -5.14 -0.58
C TRP A 305 1.37 -4.63 -0.25
N ASP A 306 2.38 -5.43 -0.56
CA ASP A 306 3.76 -5.15 -0.17
C ASP A 306 4.27 -3.81 -0.68
N MET A 307 4.01 -3.44 -1.93
CA MET A 307 4.38 -2.14 -2.47
C MET A 307 3.81 -0.98 -1.63
N LEU A 308 2.57 -1.10 -1.15
CA LEU A 308 1.93 -0.08 -0.31
C LEU A 308 2.44 -0.11 1.13
N ARG A 309 2.71 -1.32 1.65
CA ARG A 309 3.08 -1.58 3.05
C ARG A 309 4.55 -1.27 3.34
N LEU A 310 5.46 -1.77 2.48
CA LEU A 310 6.90 -1.79 2.73
C LEU A 310 7.63 -0.56 2.18
N THR A 311 6.98 0.21 1.32
CA THR A 311 7.53 1.49 0.87
C THR A 311 7.41 2.53 1.97
N LYS A 312 8.52 3.20 2.30
CA LYS A 312 8.59 4.21 3.37
C LYS A 312 7.80 5.49 3.06
N ALA A 313 7.74 5.86 1.80
CA ALA A 313 6.95 6.99 1.32
C ALA A 313 5.45 6.65 1.27
N PRO A 314 4.55 7.64 1.31
CA PRO A 314 3.17 7.45 0.89
C PRO A 314 3.15 6.85 -0.51
N THR A 315 2.45 5.73 -0.67
CA THR A 315 2.39 5.00 -1.94
C THR A 315 0.94 4.81 -2.33
N VAL A 316 0.63 5.09 -3.59
CA VAL A 316 -0.67 4.85 -4.20
C VAL A 316 -0.49 3.98 -5.43
N ARG A 317 -1.25 2.90 -5.50
CA ARG A 317 -1.43 2.12 -6.72
C ARG A 317 -2.73 2.53 -7.39
N THR A 318 -2.72 2.58 -8.72
CA THR A 318 -3.93 2.80 -9.52
C THR A 318 -4.04 1.70 -10.57
N ASP A 319 -5.19 1.06 -10.61
CA ASP A 319 -5.59 0.21 -11.72
C ASP A 319 -6.41 1.09 -12.67
N LEU A 320 -5.81 1.46 -13.82
CA LEU A 320 -6.28 2.50 -14.75
C LEU A 320 -7.49 2.08 -15.61
N GLY A 321 -7.92 0.83 -15.49
CA GLY A 321 -9.03 0.24 -16.24
C GLY A 321 -8.85 -1.27 -16.37
N TYR A 322 -9.81 -1.91 -17.03
CA TYR A 322 -9.80 -3.35 -17.31
C TYR A 322 -9.59 -3.60 -18.78
N ILE A 323 -8.41 -4.09 -19.17
CA ILE A 323 -8.15 -4.41 -20.61
C ILE A 323 -8.96 -5.61 -21.12
N SER A 324 -9.57 -6.41 -20.25
CA SER A 324 -10.58 -7.41 -20.63
C SER A 324 -11.90 -6.79 -21.07
N ASN A 325 -12.18 -5.54 -20.69
CA ASN A 325 -13.34 -4.79 -21.15
C ASN A 325 -13.01 -4.04 -22.43
N PRO A 326 -13.80 -4.22 -23.54
CA PRO A 326 -13.50 -3.56 -24.81
C PRO A 326 -13.51 -2.03 -24.73
N HIS A 327 -14.43 -1.43 -23.94
CA HIS A 327 -14.50 0.01 -23.80
C HIS A 327 -13.26 0.59 -23.11
N ASP A 328 -12.85 0.03 -21.96
CA ASP A 328 -11.66 0.47 -21.26
C ASP A 328 -10.39 0.24 -22.11
N ALA A 329 -10.30 -0.90 -22.81
CA ALA A 329 -9.20 -1.19 -23.71
C ALA A 329 -9.08 -0.17 -24.86
N ASP A 330 -10.19 0.22 -25.48
CA ASP A 330 -10.20 1.24 -26.53
C ASP A 330 -9.78 2.61 -26.00
N ARG A 331 -10.22 2.99 -24.80
CA ARG A 331 -9.77 4.21 -24.14
C ARG A 331 -8.28 4.19 -23.84
N LEU A 332 -7.79 3.12 -23.23
CA LEU A 332 -6.37 2.96 -22.88
C LEU A 332 -5.45 2.88 -24.11
N ARG A 333 -5.96 2.41 -25.27
CA ARG A 333 -5.24 2.42 -26.55
C ARG A 333 -5.02 3.83 -27.09
N ASP A 334 -5.95 4.76 -26.82
CA ASP A 334 -5.88 6.14 -27.31
C ASP A 334 -4.77 6.94 -26.59
N PRO A 335 -3.76 7.44 -27.31
CA PRO A 335 -2.71 8.28 -26.71
C PRO A 335 -3.24 9.57 -26.07
N GLN A 336 -4.31 10.15 -26.62
CA GLN A 336 -4.92 11.38 -26.04
C GLN A 336 -5.59 11.07 -24.72
N PHE A 337 -6.21 9.93 -24.60
CA PHE A 337 -6.81 9.49 -23.34
C PHE A 337 -5.74 9.25 -22.26
N ARG A 338 -4.62 8.61 -22.59
CA ARG A 338 -3.49 8.45 -21.67
C ARG A 338 -2.88 9.80 -21.28
N ASP A 339 -2.95 10.79 -22.16
CA ASP A 339 -2.51 12.15 -21.87
C ASP A 339 -3.41 12.83 -20.82
N LEU A 340 -4.72 12.65 -20.89
CA LEU A 340 -5.67 13.12 -19.86
C LEU A 340 -5.43 12.46 -18.51
N ILE A 341 -5.11 11.16 -18.50
CA ILE A 341 -4.73 10.45 -17.27
C ILE A 341 -3.46 11.07 -16.67
N ALA A 342 -2.42 11.31 -17.48
CA ALA A 342 -1.19 11.91 -17.02
C ALA A 342 -1.41 13.34 -16.46
N GLU A 343 -2.26 14.14 -17.10
CA GLU A 343 -2.67 15.46 -16.60
C GLU A 343 -3.37 15.35 -15.24
N ALA A 344 -4.29 14.39 -15.10
CA ALA A 344 -4.99 14.15 -13.84
C ALA A 344 -4.02 13.88 -12.67
N TYR A 345 -2.97 13.07 -12.92
CA TYR A 345 -1.93 12.82 -11.91
C TYR A 345 -1.16 14.07 -11.53
N VAL A 346 -0.74 14.86 -12.50
CA VAL A 346 0.03 16.09 -12.24
C VAL A 346 -0.79 17.05 -11.39
N ILE A 347 -2.08 17.22 -11.70
CA ILE A 347 -2.97 18.08 -10.93
C ILE A 347 -3.22 17.50 -9.53
N ALA A 348 -3.39 16.17 -9.39
CA ALA A 348 -3.54 15.53 -8.09
C ALA A 348 -2.29 15.74 -7.21
N ILE A 349 -1.09 15.63 -7.79
CA ILE A 349 0.18 15.90 -7.11
C ILE A 349 0.28 17.37 -6.68
N GLN A 350 -0.03 18.30 -7.57
CA GLN A 350 -0.05 19.72 -7.23
C GLN A 350 -0.98 20.00 -6.05
N ARG A 351 -2.21 19.47 -6.10
CA ARG A 351 -3.20 19.60 -5.00
C ARG A 351 -2.74 18.97 -3.70
N LEU A 352 -2.00 17.87 -3.75
CA LEU A 352 -1.47 17.22 -2.54
C LEU A 352 -0.55 18.15 -1.75
N TYR A 353 0.25 18.95 -2.48
CA TYR A 353 1.26 19.85 -1.90
C TYR A 353 0.79 21.31 -1.77
N LEU A 354 -0.39 21.64 -2.27
CA LEU A 354 -1.01 22.94 -1.99
C LEU A 354 -1.40 23.09 -0.52
N SER A 355 -1.40 24.33 -0.01
CA SER A 355 -1.97 24.61 1.29
C SER A 355 -3.49 24.30 1.28
N ALA A 356 -4.05 23.97 2.46
CA ALA A 356 -5.49 23.70 2.55
C ALA A 356 -6.35 24.94 2.22
N GLU A 357 -5.79 26.14 2.30
CA GLU A 357 -6.44 27.41 1.98
C GLU A 357 -6.50 27.65 0.46
N ASP A 358 -5.52 27.12 -0.29
CA ASP A 358 -5.42 27.26 -1.75
C ASP A 358 -6.11 26.10 -2.50
N ASP A 359 -6.48 25.03 -1.82
CA ASP A 359 -7.17 23.88 -2.44
C ASP A 359 -8.69 24.14 -2.50
N ALA A 360 -9.20 24.42 -3.70
CA ALA A 360 -10.64 24.56 -3.91
C ALA A 360 -11.38 23.28 -3.52
N LYS A 361 -12.25 23.36 -2.53
CA LYS A 361 -13.01 22.23 -1.96
C LYS A 361 -13.94 21.54 -2.97
N THR A 362 -14.29 22.23 -4.04
CA THR A 362 -15.16 21.73 -5.12
C THR A 362 -14.71 22.24 -6.48
N GLY A 363 -14.70 21.37 -7.48
CA GLY A 363 -14.45 21.75 -8.88
C GLY A 363 -13.12 21.22 -9.45
N THR A 364 -13.06 21.21 -10.78
CA THR A 364 -11.87 20.83 -11.55
C THR A 364 -10.91 22.02 -11.57
N LEU A 365 -9.73 21.90 -10.96
CA LEU A 365 -8.67 22.89 -11.13
C LEU A 365 -8.14 22.81 -12.57
N ARG A 366 -8.18 23.93 -13.26
CA ARG A 366 -7.51 24.07 -14.55
C ARG A 366 -6.10 24.61 -14.33
N ILE A 367 -5.18 24.29 -15.25
CA ILE A 367 -3.79 24.79 -15.18
C ILE A 367 -3.74 26.33 -15.07
N GLU A 368 -4.73 27.03 -15.64
CA GLU A 368 -4.89 28.47 -15.53
C GLU A 368 -5.18 28.95 -14.10
N ASP A 369 -5.94 28.18 -13.32
CA ASP A 369 -6.26 28.50 -11.92
C ASP A 369 -5.03 28.36 -11.03
N LEU A 370 -4.19 27.34 -11.30
CA LEU A 370 -2.90 27.14 -10.62
C LEU A 370 -1.89 28.25 -10.92
N ARG A 371 -1.90 28.79 -12.16
CA ARG A 371 -1.07 29.94 -12.53
C ARG A 371 -1.52 31.22 -11.83
N ARG A 372 -2.82 31.42 -11.61
CA ARG A 372 -3.37 32.56 -10.85
C ARG A 372 -3.04 32.49 -9.36
N ALA A 373 -3.00 31.28 -8.76
CA ALA A 373 -2.65 31.07 -7.36
C ALA A 373 -1.16 31.31 -7.05
N GLY A 374 -0.37 31.84 -7.99
CA GLY A 374 1.02 32.25 -7.75
C GLY A 374 2.05 31.12 -7.77
N ILE A 375 1.69 29.93 -8.22
CA ILE A 375 2.66 28.87 -8.54
C ILE A 375 3.36 29.30 -9.84
N ARG A 376 4.26 30.29 -9.69
CA ARG A 376 5.15 30.74 -10.77
C ARG A 376 6.21 29.67 -11.02
N ARG A 377 6.55 29.54 -12.29
CA ARG A 377 7.61 28.71 -12.87
C ARG A 377 8.92 28.73 -12.07
#